data_2c60945306fcf7bf95c757556f4e2175
#
_entry.id   2c60945306fcf7bf95c757556f4e2175
#
_cell.length_a   1.000
_cell.length_b   1.000
_cell.length_c   1.000
_cell.angle_alpha   90.00
_cell.angle_beta   90.00
_cell.angle_gamma   90.00
#
_symmetry.space_group_name_H-M   'P 1'
#
loop_
_entity.id
_entity.type
_entity.pdbx_description
1 polymer ?
#
loop_
_entity_poly.entity_id
_entity_poly.type
_entity_poly.pdbx_seq_one_letter_code
_entity_poly.pdbx_strand_id
1 'polypeptide(L)'
;EESWSRYLTRIRSHPAWGTKNFSSWDVSLEGAKQLNTVAVANKNIYYFSFATSNTYLDTLSGHHVPNKDMGLILRHNARAMGKKIDYWADSKGTDSTWFENDGIVNTISMIRPTTGLKGPDPITVYKGNNDFVPGSWHYMGKLTMDHRSLMGRGKISDDLRNSILILLKEHTERLSALPSF
;
A
#
# COMPACT_ATOMS: atom_id res chain seq x y z
N GLU A 1 6.49 -23.59 28.04
CA GLU A 1 6.56 -22.94 26.71
C GLU A 1 5.67 -23.68 25.72
N GLU A 2 4.83 -22.96 24.98
CA GLU A 2 3.98 -23.54 23.93
C GLU A 2 4.84 -23.95 22.74
N SER A 3 4.69 -25.18 22.24
CA SER A 3 5.41 -25.59 21.02
C SER A 3 4.89 -24.83 19.79
N TRP A 4 5.77 -24.63 18.79
CA TRP A 4 5.41 -23.95 17.54
C TRP A 4 4.20 -24.60 16.84
N SER A 5 4.11 -25.93 16.88
CA SER A 5 2.98 -26.68 16.33
C SER A 5 1.65 -26.34 17.05
N ARG A 6 1.66 -26.30 18.38
CA ARG A 6 0.48 -25.90 19.18
C ARG A 6 0.07 -24.46 18.91
N TYR A 7 1.06 -23.54 18.85
CA TYR A 7 0.83 -22.14 18.52
C TYR A 7 0.12 -22.01 17.16
N LEU A 8 0.64 -22.67 16.10
CA LEU A 8 0.02 -22.63 14.78
C LEU A 8 -1.39 -23.23 14.76
N THR A 9 -1.61 -24.33 15.50
CA THR A 9 -2.95 -24.94 15.60
C THR A 9 -3.93 -23.97 16.27
N ARG A 10 -3.54 -23.35 17.39
CA ARG A 10 -4.36 -22.37 18.10
C ARG A 10 -4.70 -21.16 17.24
N ILE A 11 -3.74 -20.64 16.49
CA ILE A 11 -3.98 -19.53 15.56
C ILE A 11 -4.98 -19.95 14.47
N ARG A 12 -4.77 -21.10 13.82
CA ARG A 12 -5.63 -21.56 12.72
C ARG A 12 -7.06 -21.90 13.14
N SER A 13 -7.25 -22.37 14.37
CA SER A 13 -8.57 -22.72 14.93
C SER A 13 -9.24 -21.58 15.69
N HIS A 14 -8.65 -20.38 15.72
CA HIS A 14 -9.21 -19.28 16.50
C HIS A 14 -10.58 -18.83 15.95
N PRO A 15 -11.61 -18.72 16.80
CA PRO A 15 -12.98 -18.37 16.36
C PRO A 15 -13.07 -17.03 15.58
N ALA A 16 -12.14 -16.11 15.82
CA ALA A 16 -12.11 -14.83 15.09
C ALA A 16 -12.01 -14.97 13.56
N TRP A 17 -11.48 -16.11 13.04
CA TRP A 17 -11.43 -16.36 11.61
C TRP A 17 -12.82 -16.44 10.95
N GLY A 18 -13.85 -16.75 11.71
CA GLY A 18 -15.25 -16.73 11.28
C GLY A 18 -15.92 -15.36 11.39
N THR A 19 -15.20 -14.34 11.85
CA THR A 19 -15.73 -12.99 12.06
C THR A 19 -14.95 -11.98 11.20
N LYS A 20 -15.48 -10.75 11.10
CA LYS A 20 -14.80 -9.63 10.47
C LYS A 20 -13.95 -8.79 11.44
N ASN A 21 -13.83 -9.22 12.70
CA ASN A 21 -13.15 -8.47 13.74
C ASN A 21 -11.68 -8.90 13.90
N PHE A 22 -10.89 -8.76 12.83
CA PHE A 22 -9.46 -9.04 12.85
C PHE A 22 -8.76 -8.34 11.66
N SER A 23 -7.49 -8.01 11.82
CA SER A 23 -6.71 -7.17 10.88
C SER A 23 -6.63 -7.71 9.44
N SER A 24 -6.64 -9.03 9.24
CA SER A 24 -6.63 -9.58 7.87
C SER A 24 -7.94 -9.37 7.11
N TRP A 25 -9.06 -9.11 7.80
CA TRP A 25 -10.27 -8.61 7.16
C TRP A 25 -10.06 -7.18 6.66
N ASP A 26 -9.52 -6.30 7.52
CA ASP A 26 -9.35 -4.87 7.20
C ASP A 26 -8.43 -4.64 6.00
N VAL A 27 -7.44 -5.53 5.79
CA VAL A 27 -6.53 -5.47 4.63
C VAL A 27 -6.98 -6.33 3.45
N SER A 28 -8.17 -6.96 3.52
CA SER A 28 -8.75 -7.67 2.38
C SER A 28 -9.45 -6.70 1.42
N LEU A 29 -9.69 -7.14 0.17
CA LEU A 29 -10.42 -6.32 -0.81
C LEU A 29 -11.83 -5.98 -0.34
N GLU A 30 -12.56 -6.94 0.23
CA GLU A 30 -13.91 -6.74 0.77
C GLU A 30 -13.91 -5.82 1.99
N GLY A 31 -12.96 -6.00 2.90
CA GLY A 31 -12.80 -5.15 4.08
C GLY A 31 -12.48 -3.71 3.70
N ALA A 32 -11.53 -3.50 2.79
CA ALA A 32 -11.21 -2.18 2.27
C ALA A 32 -12.41 -1.54 1.53
N LYS A 33 -13.14 -2.30 0.71
CA LYS A 33 -14.36 -1.83 0.05
C LYS A 33 -15.41 -1.40 1.06
N GLN A 34 -15.64 -2.20 2.11
CA GLN A 34 -16.58 -1.87 3.18
C GLN A 34 -16.13 -0.62 3.95
N LEU A 35 -14.86 -0.51 4.32
CA LEU A 35 -14.32 0.66 5.01
C LEU A 35 -14.51 1.93 4.18
N ASN A 36 -14.22 1.90 2.89
CA ASN A 36 -14.34 3.05 1.99
C ASN A 36 -15.78 3.51 1.79
N THR A 37 -16.80 2.74 2.19
CA THR A 37 -18.20 3.23 2.18
C THR A 37 -18.47 4.24 3.29
N VAL A 38 -17.70 4.22 4.36
CA VAL A 38 -17.88 5.08 5.54
C VAL A 38 -16.72 6.07 5.76
N ALA A 39 -15.50 5.66 5.39
CA ALA A 39 -14.30 6.48 5.51
C ALA A 39 -14.09 7.29 4.22
N VAL A 40 -14.81 8.38 4.07
CA VAL A 40 -14.66 9.28 2.93
C VAL A 40 -13.68 10.40 3.24
N ALA A 41 -13.01 10.94 2.21
CA ALA A 41 -12.10 12.07 2.38
C ALA A 41 -12.83 13.28 2.97
N ASN A 42 -12.33 13.79 4.09
CA ASN A 42 -12.89 14.97 4.76
C ASN A 42 -12.41 16.23 4.03
N LYS A 43 -13.34 17.10 3.67
CA LYS A 43 -13.08 18.34 2.92
C LYS A 43 -12.14 19.34 3.62
N ASN A 44 -11.88 19.16 4.90
CA ASN A 44 -11.00 20.05 5.70
C ASN A 44 -9.64 19.38 6.01
N ILE A 45 -9.30 18.25 5.37
CA ILE A 45 -8.05 17.54 5.61
C ILE A 45 -7.28 17.43 4.29
N TYR A 46 -5.98 17.68 4.34
CA TYR A 46 -5.07 17.39 3.24
C TYR A 46 -4.61 15.94 3.32
N TYR A 47 -4.68 15.23 2.20
CA TYR A 47 -4.27 13.83 2.08
C TYR A 47 -3.07 13.73 1.15
N PHE A 48 -2.03 13.04 1.59
CA PHE A 48 -0.83 12.80 0.80
C PHE A 48 -0.56 11.31 0.71
N SER A 49 -0.15 10.84 -0.46
CA SER A 49 0.20 9.45 -0.65
C SER A 49 1.54 9.31 -1.40
N PHE A 50 2.35 8.39 -0.92
CA PHE A 50 3.52 7.87 -1.61
C PHE A 50 3.28 6.39 -1.88
N ALA A 51 3.52 5.93 -3.09
CA ALA A 51 3.50 4.51 -3.39
C ALA A 51 4.92 3.95 -3.42
N THR A 52 5.06 2.69 -3.04
CA THR A 52 6.31 1.94 -3.16
C THR A 52 6.15 0.79 -4.14
N SER A 53 7.25 0.43 -4.81
CA SER A 53 7.33 -0.75 -5.67
C SER A 53 8.76 -1.27 -5.68
N ASN A 54 8.91 -2.59 -5.55
CA ASN A 54 10.19 -3.25 -5.78
C ASN A 54 10.02 -4.51 -6.65
N THR A 55 9.17 -4.39 -7.66
CA THR A 55 8.94 -5.41 -8.69
C THR A 55 9.09 -4.79 -10.08
N TYR A 56 9.32 -5.63 -11.08
CA TYR A 56 9.34 -5.25 -12.49
C TYR A 56 8.45 -6.19 -13.31
N LEU A 57 7.96 -5.70 -14.44
CA LEU A 57 7.18 -6.50 -15.38
C LEU A 57 8.10 -7.47 -16.13
N ASP A 58 7.90 -8.76 -15.94
CA ASP A 58 8.45 -9.79 -16.79
C ASP A 58 7.62 -9.90 -18.07
N THR A 59 8.17 -9.46 -19.17
CA THR A 59 7.46 -9.38 -20.46
C THR A 59 7.12 -10.74 -21.07
N LEU A 60 7.81 -11.80 -20.64
CA LEU A 60 7.52 -13.16 -21.12
C LEU A 60 6.27 -13.74 -20.45
N SER A 61 6.13 -13.54 -19.15
CA SER A 61 4.98 -14.05 -18.39
C SER A 61 3.84 -13.06 -18.29
N GLY A 62 4.07 -11.76 -18.51
CA GLY A 62 3.11 -10.70 -18.23
C GLY A 62 2.87 -10.44 -16.73
N HIS A 63 3.70 -11.01 -15.86
CA HIS A 63 3.60 -10.89 -14.41
C HIS A 63 4.64 -9.93 -13.85
N HIS A 64 4.38 -9.39 -12.65
CA HIS A 64 5.40 -8.66 -11.90
C HIS A 64 6.22 -9.63 -11.04
N VAL A 65 7.54 -9.48 -11.11
CA VAL A 65 8.50 -10.28 -10.35
C VAL A 65 9.40 -9.40 -9.50
N PRO A 66 9.84 -9.86 -8.31
CA PRO A 66 10.63 -9.04 -7.40
C PRO A 66 12.02 -8.72 -7.95
N ASN A 67 12.46 -7.48 -7.72
CA ASN A 67 13.85 -7.08 -7.94
C ASN A 67 14.82 -7.88 -7.06
N LYS A 68 16.08 -7.94 -7.47
CA LYS A 68 17.12 -8.76 -6.80
C LYS A 68 17.47 -8.26 -5.40
N ASP A 69 17.28 -6.99 -5.13
CA ASP A 69 17.57 -6.31 -3.85
C ASP A 69 16.43 -6.43 -2.83
N MET A 70 15.22 -6.84 -3.26
CA MET A 70 14.12 -7.08 -2.33
C MET A 70 14.47 -8.15 -1.29
N GLY A 71 14.14 -7.93 -0.03
CA GLY A 71 14.35 -8.88 1.06
C GLY A 71 13.72 -10.25 0.80
N LEU A 72 14.43 -11.34 1.13
CA LEU A 72 14.06 -12.72 0.76
C LEU A 72 12.62 -13.11 1.14
N ILE A 73 12.16 -12.72 2.34
CA ILE A 73 10.79 -13.00 2.80
C ILE A 73 9.77 -12.29 1.91
N LEU A 74 10.03 -11.04 1.56
CA LEU A 74 9.13 -10.24 0.73
C LEU A 74 9.07 -10.73 -0.72
N ARG A 75 10.17 -11.32 -1.24
CA ARG A 75 10.22 -11.85 -2.61
C ARG A 75 9.21 -12.97 -2.86
N HIS A 76 8.95 -13.82 -1.86
CA HIS A 76 7.93 -14.85 -1.99
C HIS A 76 6.54 -14.24 -2.16
N ASN A 77 6.18 -13.30 -1.28
CA ASN A 77 4.91 -12.59 -1.35
C ASN A 77 4.78 -11.78 -2.65
N ALA A 78 5.84 -11.06 -3.03
CA ALA A 78 5.86 -10.25 -4.25
C ALA A 78 5.56 -11.06 -5.51
N ARG A 79 6.10 -12.30 -5.62
CA ARG A 79 5.78 -13.21 -6.72
C ARG A 79 4.34 -13.69 -6.71
N ALA A 80 3.78 -13.94 -5.52
CA ALA A 80 2.38 -14.33 -5.39
C ALA A 80 1.45 -13.19 -5.81
N MET A 81 1.70 -11.99 -5.29
CA MET A 81 0.93 -10.78 -5.60
C MET A 81 1.07 -10.36 -7.07
N GLY A 82 2.27 -10.50 -7.64
CA GLY A 82 2.60 -10.08 -9.01
C GLY A 82 1.88 -10.82 -10.14
N LYS A 83 1.00 -11.77 -9.82
CA LYS A 83 0.20 -12.53 -10.77
C LYS A 83 -1.22 -12.82 -10.28
N LYS A 84 -1.55 -12.39 -9.05
CA LYS A 84 -2.81 -12.75 -8.41
C LYS A 84 -3.93 -11.83 -8.88
N ILE A 85 -4.99 -12.44 -9.34
CA ILE A 85 -6.27 -11.77 -9.60
C ILE A 85 -7.25 -12.22 -8.52
N ASP A 86 -7.75 -11.27 -7.75
CA ASP A 86 -8.79 -11.50 -6.76
C ASP A 86 -10.14 -11.03 -7.28
N TYR A 87 -11.20 -11.62 -6.77
CA TYR A 87 -12.57 -11.30 -7.14
C TYR A 87 -13.34 -10.83 -5.92
N TRP A 88 -14.12 -9.77 -6.06
CA TRP A 88 -15.18 -9.48 -5.11
C TRP A 88 -16.33 -10.46 -5.29
N ALA A 89 -17.17 -10.61 -4.27
CA ALA A 89 -18.30 -11.53 -4.35
C ALA A 89 -19.27 -11.24 -5.51
N ASP A 90 -19.32 -9.98 -5.94
CA ASP A 90 -20.24 -9.47 -6.97
C ASP A 90 -19.56 -9.12 -8.30
N SER A 91 -18.21 -9.07 -8.33
CA SER A 91 -17.49 -8.64 -9.52
C SER A 91 -15.98 -8.95 -9.46
N LYS A 92 -15.29 -8.78 -10.59
CA LYS A 92 -13.82 -8.82 -10.63
C LYS A 92 -13.24 -7.68 -9.79
N GLY A 93 -12.47 -8.01 -8.74
CA GLY A 93 -11.90 -7.04 -7.82
C GLY A 93 -10.58 -6.43 -8.30
N THR A 94 -9.70 -7.26 -8.88
CA THR A 94 -8.37 -6.84 -9.34
C THR A 94 -8.10 -7.32 -10.76
N ASP A 95 -7.09 -6.73 -11.39
CA ASP A 95 -6.57 -7.11 -12.70
C ASP A 95 -5.04 -6.95 -12.74
N SER A 96 -4.42 -7.01 -13.91
CA SER A 96 -2.96 -6.89 -14.06
C SER A 96 -2.38 -5.55 -13.59
N THR A 97 -3.18 -4.50 -13.45
CA THR A 97 -2.73 -3.21 -12.89
C THR A 97 -2.40 -3.31 -11.39
N TRP A 98 -2.86 -4.38 -10.73
CA TRP A 98 -2.57 -4.69 -9.32
C TRP A 98 -1.30 -5.53 -9.13
N PHE A 99 -0.65 -5.97 -10.19
CA PHE A 99 0.51 -6.86 -10.09
C PHE A 99 1.75 -6.16 -9.53
N GLU A 100 1.93 -4.87 -9.82
CA GLU A 100 3.02 -4.10 -9.24
C GLU A 100 2.88 -3.99 -7.73
N ASN A 101 3.96 -4.27 -6.97
CA ASN A 101 3.91 -4.32 -5.51
C ASN A 101 5.29 -4.13 -4.86
N ASP A 102 5.28 -3.89 -3.55
CA ASP A 102 6.48 -3.73 -2.72
C ASP A 102 6.79 -4.96 -1.84
N GLY A 103 6.09 -6.07 -2.08
CA GLY A 103 6.19 -7.32 -1.32
C GLY A 103 5.21 -7.46 -0.17
N ILE A 104 4.43 -6.43 0.17
CA ILE A 104 3.36 -6.45 1.16
C ILE A 104 2.08 -5.83 0.60
N VAL A 105 2.18 -4.74 -0.16
CA VAL A 105 1.06 -3.95 -0.65
C VAL A 105 1.16 -3.77 -2.16
N ASN A 106 0.04 -3.84 -2.86
CA ASN A 106 -0.02 -3.54 -4.28
C ASN A 106 0.15 -2.04 -4.50
N THR A 107 1.02 -1.63 -5.41
CA THR A 107 1.39 -0.24 -5.64
C THR A 107 0.18 0.66 -5.91
N ILE A 108 -0.78 0.17 -6.70
CA ILE A 108 -1.99 0.92 -7.05
C ILE A 108 -2.86 1.25 -5.82
N SER A 109 -2.89 0.36 -4.81
CA SER A 109 -3.70 0.57 -3.60
C SER A 109 -3.12 1.63 -2.65
N MET A 110 -1.85 2.01 -2.82
CA MET A 110 -1.20 3.05 -2.02
C MET A 110 -1.48 4.46 -2.54
N ILE A 111 -2.06 4.60 -3.72
CA ILE A 111 -2.26 5.91 -4.36
C ILE A 111 -3.42 6.65 -3.72
N ARG A 112 -4.57 6.00 -3.58
CA ARG A 112 -5.80 6.52 -2.94
C ARG A 112 -6.81 5.40 -2.75
N PRO A 113 -7.86 5.58 -1.93
CA PRO A 113 -9.06 4.74 -1.96
C PRO A 113 -9.72 4.77 -3.35
N THR A 114 -9.94 3.58 -3.93
CA THR A 114 -10.53 3.45 -5.28
C THR A 114 -11.99 3.00 -5.25
N THR A 115 -12.47 2.59 -4.07
CA THR A 115 -13.85 2.15 -3.84
C THR A 115 -14.52 3.07 -2.83
N GLY A 116 -15.84 3.19 -2.87
CA GLY A 116 -16.62 4.01 -1.94
C GLY A 116 -18.01 4.28 -2.51
N LEU A 117 -18.90 4.90 -1.71
CA LEU A 117 -20.27 5.21 -2.14
C LEU A 117 -20.32 6.17 -3.33
N LYS A 118 -19.34 7.06 -3.44
CA LYS A 118 -19.25 8.07 -4.50
C LYS A 118 -18.21 7.73 -5.57
N GLY A 119 -17.72 6.49 -5.57
CA GLY A 119 -16.60 6.08 -6.41
C GLY A 119 -15.23 6.40 -5.78
N PRO A 120 -14.17 6.40 -6.58
CA PRO A 120 -12.83 6.73 -6.11
C PRO A 120 -12.73 8.13 -5.52
N ASP A 121 -11.95 8.27 -4.43
CA ASP A 121 -11.64 9.60 -3.87
C ASP A 121 -10.95 10.50 -4.92
N PRO A 122 -11.16 11.83 -4.87
CA PRO A 122 -10.48 12.77 -5.77
C PRO A 122 -8.95 12.71 -5.59
N ILE A 123 -8.22 12.83 -6.68
CA ILE A 123 -6.76 12.78 -6.69
C ILE A 123 -6.16 13.85 -7.60
N THR A 124 -5.04 14.42 -7.17
CA THR A 124 -4.15 15.26 -7.95
C THR A 124 -2.75 14.66 -7.93
N VAL A 125 -2.11 14.54 -9.08
CA VAL A 125 -0.69 14.14 -9.15
C VAL A 125 0.17 15.36 -8.85
N TYR A 126 1.06 15.24 -7.88
CA TYR A 126 1.99 16.30 -7.52
C TYR A 126 2.97 16.63 -8.68
N LYS A 127 3.07 17.88 -9.02
CA LYS A 127 3.90 18.39 -10.14
C LYS A 127 4.98 19.38 -9.71
N GLY A 128 5.35 19.37 -8.42
CA GLY A 128 6.38 20.27 -7.89
C GLY A 128 5.85 21.62 -7.38
N ASN A 129 4.57 21.92 -7.52
CA ASN A 129 3.92 23.10 -6.95
C ASN A 129 3.20 22.77 -5.64
N ASN A 130 2.93 23.79 -4.84
CA ASN A 130 2.28 23.62 -3.52
C ASN A 130 0.76 23.90 -3.58
N ASP A 131 0.12 23.67 -4.73
CA ASP A 131 -1.33 23.87 -4.93
C ASP A 131 -2.11 22.69 -4.35
N PHE A 132 -2.06 22.53 -3.02
CA PHE A 132 -2.76 21.48 -2.32
C PHE A 132 -4.19 21.88 -2.00
N VAL A 133 -5.12 20.97 -2.25
CA VAL A 133 -6.55 21.16 -2.02
C VAL A 133 -7.03 20.19 -0.95
N PRO A 134 -7.61 20.66 0.17
CA PRO A 134 -8.18 19.78 1.18
C PRO A 134 -9.35 18.97 0.62
N GLY A 135 -9.56 17.77 1.14
CA GLY A 135 -10.56 16.83 0.65
C GLY A 135 -10.15 16.04 -0.59
N SER A 136 -8.93 16.25 -1.09
CA SER A 136 -8.35 15.52 -2.23
C SER A 136 -7.04 14.84 -1.83
N TRP A 137 -6.78 13.67 -2.40
CA TRP A 137 -5.49 13.00 -2.30
C TRP A 137 -4.48 13.66 -3.23
N HIS A 138 -3.27 13.88 -2.73
CA HIS A 138 -2.14 14.37 -3.50
C HIS A 138 -1.13 13.23 -3.63
N TYR A 139 -1.09 12.64 -4.81
CA TYR A 139 -0.14 11.57 -5.10
C TYR A 139 1.25 12.17 -5.36
N MET A 140 2.15 11.97 -4.40
CA MET A 140 3.49 12.55 -4.37
C MET A 140 4.50 11.78 -5.22
N GLY A 141 4.11 10.61 -5.71
CA GLY A 141 4.93 9.78 -6.59
C GLY A 141 5.22 8.38 -6.06
N LYS A 142 5.98 7.64 -6.86
CA LYS A 142 6.36 6.26 -6.59
C LYS A 142 7.85 6.17 -6.25
N LEU A 143 8.17 5.43 -5.18
CA LEU A 143 9.52 5.14 -4.71
C LEU A 143 9.88 3.70 -5.06
N THR A 144 11.08 3.51 -5.64
CA THR A 144 11.59 2.16 -5.96
C THR A 144 12.26 1.56 -4.73
N MET A 145 11.48 0.88 -3.91
CA MET A 145 11.94 0.19 -2.70
C MET A 145 10.90 -0.81 -2.20
N ASP A 146 11.33 -1.78 -1.39
CA ASP A 146 10.41 -2.69 -0.73
C ASP A 146 9.73 -2.04 0.49
N HIS A 147 8.64 -2.65 0.95
CA HIS A 147 7.81 -2.14 2.04
C HIS A 147 8.58 -1.83 3.33
N ARG A 148 9.62 -2.59 3.66
CA ARG A 148 10.39 -2.44 4.89
C ARG A 148 11.44 -1.34 4.81
N SER A 149 11.91 -1.05 3.60
CA SER A 149 12.95 -0.08 3.36
C SER A 149 12.52 1.33 3.72
N LEU A 150 11.27 1.70 3.43
CA LEU A 150 10.72 3.02 3.81
C LEU A 150 10.76 3.25 5.34
N MET A 151 10.62 2.18 6.13
CA MET A 151 10.72 2.23 7.60
C MET A 151 12.17 2.10 8.11
N GLY A 152 13.16 2.19 7.24
CA GLY A 152 14.57 2.01 7.59
C GLY A 152 14.94 0.57 7.99
N ARG A 153 14.09 -0.42 7.69
CA ARG A 153 14.32 -1.84 8.03
C ARG A 153 14.82 -2.62 6.82
N GLY A 154 15.72 -3.56 7.06
CA GLY A 154 16.34 -4.39 6.02
C GLY A 154 17.73 -3.91 5.64
N LYS A 155 18.30 -4.49 4.58
CA LYS A 155 19.56 -4.02 4.00
C LYS A 155 19.26 -2.86 3.05
N ILE A 156 19.33 -1.65 3.56
CA ILE A 156 19.25 -0.44 2.75
C ILE A 156 20.63 0.18 2.63
N SER A 157 20.99 0.68 1.44
CA SER A 157 22.22 1.44 1.26
C SER A 157 22.15 2.78 1.98
N ASP A 158 23.29 3.37 2.29
CA ASP A 158 23.33 4.71 2.89
C ASP A 158 22.72 5.76 1.97
N ASP A 159 22.91 5.63 0.65
CA ASP A 159 22.29 6.52 -0.34
C ASP A 159 20.76 6.44 -0.30
N LEU A 160 20.19 5.23 -0.21
CA LEU A 160 18.75 5.06 -0.09
C LEU A 160 18.23 5.61 1.25
N ARG A 161 18.97 5.39 2.34
CA ARG A 161 18.66 5.97 3.65
C ARG A 161 18.62 7.48 3.59
N ASN A 162 19.66 8.10 3.03
CA ASN A 162 19.74 9.54 2.87
C ASN A 162 18.61 10.09 2.00
N SER A 163 18.29 9.42 0.89
CA SER A 163 17.16 9.79 0.03
C SER A 163 15.83 9.76 0.77
N ILE A 164 15.58 8.75 1.61
CA ILE A 164 14.39 8.67 2.46
C ILE A 164 14.35 9.84 3.48
N LEU A 165 15.48 10.15 4.13
CA LEU A 165 15.55 11.25 5.08
C LEU A 165 15.28 12.61 4.42
N ILE A 166 15.84 12.85 3.24
CA ILE A 166 15.59 14.05 2.46
C ILE A 166 14.09 14.15 2.10
N LEU A 167 13.50 13.07 1.59
CA LEU A 167 12.07 13.02 1.27
C LEU A 167 11.19 13.37 2.48
N LEU A 168 11.48 12.77 3.64
CA LEU A 168 10.72 13.01 4.87
C LEU A 168 10.88 14.46 5.34
N LYS A 169 12.09 15.01 5.27
CA LYS A 169 12.36 16.41 5.61
C LYS A 169 11.58 17.36 4.71
N GLU A 170 11.70 17.22 3.40
CA GLU A 170 10.98 18.04 2.42
C GLU A 170 9.46 17.95 2.62
N HIS A 171 8.96 16.74 2.92
CA HIS A 171 7.53 16.56 3.17
C HIS A 171 7.09 17.23 4.46
N THR A 172 7.89 17.17 5.53
CA THR A 172 7.63 17.87 6.79
C THR A 172 7.61 19.39 6.60
N GLU A 173 8.55 19.94 5.85
CA GLU A 173 8.61 21.37 5.51
C GLU A 173 7.34 21.78 4.71
N ARG A 174 6.94 20.96 3.77
CA ARG A 174 5.71 21.15 2.97
C ARG A 174 4.46 21.14 3.84
N LEU A 175 4.35 20.18 4.78
CA LEU A 175 3.22 20.12 5.73
C LEU A 175 3.17 21.34 6.65
N SER A 176 4.32 21.84 7.08
CA SER A 176 4.43 23.02 7.94
C SER A 176 4.00 24.32 7.23
N ALA A 177 4.03 24.33 5.91
CA ALA A 177 3.63 25.48 5.09
C ALA A 177 2.14 25.45 4.69
N LEU A 178 1.39 24.41 5.06
CA LEU A 178 -0.05 24.32 4.76
C LEU A 178 -0.84 25.33 5.61
N PRO A 179 -1.88 25.94 5.03
CA PRO A 179 -2.81 26.75 5.81
C PRO A 179 -3.47 25.95 6.94
N SER A 180 -3.60 26.55 8.11
CA SER A 180 -4.44 26.02 9.20
C SER A 180 -5.91 26.37 8.93
N PHE A 181 -6.81 25.46 9.27
CA PHE A 181 -8.26 25.68 9.21
C PHE A 181 -8.83 26.06 10.55
#